data_efa09397bb93a687aa6b824080a61766
#
_entry.id   efa09397bb93a687aa6b824080a61766
#
_cell.length_a   1.000
_cell.length_b   1.000
_cell.length_c   1.000
_cell.angle_alpha   90.00
_cell.angle_beta   90.00
_cell.angle_gamma   90.00
#
_symmetry.space_group_name_H-M   'P 1'
#
loop_
_entity.id
_entity.type
_entity.pdbx_description
1 polymer ?
#
loop_
_entity_poly.entity_id
_entity_poly.type
_entity_poly.pdbx_seq_one_letter_code
_entity_poly.pdbx_strand_id
1 'polypeptide(L)'
;MIEKDDWRLVDQTRYLMHIPLKKAVYRRPSPNWDHDHCEFCWDTFSEYDGDLHEGYCTIDETYWICPECFADFKEMFHWTLAEKE
;
A
#
# COMPACT_ATOMS: atom_id res chain seq x y z
N MET A 1 10.95 -7.14 -13.89
CA MET A 1 10.59 -5.75 -14.22
C MET A 1 9.10 -5.64 -14.49
N ILE A 2 8.48 -4.60 -13.98
CA ILE A 2 7.04 -4.43 -14.11
C ILE A 2 6.72 -3.73 -15.42
N GLU A 3 5.75 -4.25 -16.12
CA GLU A 3 5.30 -3.69 -17.37
C GLU A 3 4.35 -2.52 -17.14
N LYS A 4 4.36 -1.58 -18.05
CA LYS A 4 3.45 -0.44 -17.94
C LYS A 4 1.98 -0.85 -18.05
N ASP A 5 1.71 -1.99 -18.64
CA ASP A 5 0.34 -2.48 -18.79
C ASP A 5 0.00 -3.59 -17.81
N ASP A 6 0.74 -3.65 -16.69
CA ASP A 6 0.43 -4.60 -15.63
C ASP A 6 -1.03 -4.43 -15.21
N TRP A 7 -1.74 -5.56 -15.01
CA TRP A 7 -3.16 -5.53 -14.71
C TRP A 7 -3.48 -4.76 -13.43
N ARG A 8 -2.50 -4.61 -12.54
CA ARG A 8 -2.70 -3.91 -11.28
C ARG A 8 -2.71 -2.41 -11.45
N LEU A 9 -2.19 -1.91 -12.57
CA LEU A 9 -2.08 -0.46 -12.78
C LEU A 9 -3.37 0.05 -13.41
N VAL A 10 -4.13 0.83 -12.65
CA VAL A 10 -5.37 1.41 -13.14
C VAL A 10 -5.22 2.91 -13.27
N ASP A 11 -5.00 3.61 -12.15
CA ASP A 11 -4.93 5.07 -12.21
C ASP A 11 -4.07 5.60 -11.06
N GLN A 12 -3.25 4.74 -10.48
CA GLN A 12 -2.53 5.10 -9.27
C GLN A 12 -1.48 6.18 -9.49
N THR A 13 -1.02 6.36 -10.74
CA THR A 13 -0.03 7.40 -10.99
C THR A 13 -0.56 8.78 -10.67
N ARG A 14 -1.87 8.97 -10.65
CA ARG A 14 -2.43 10.27 -10.35
C ARG A 14 -2.27 10.67 -8.90
N TYR A 15 -2.15 9.70 -8.00
CA TYR A 15 -2.12 10.04 -6.58
C TYR A 15 -1.05 9.32 -5.78
N LEU A 16 -0.30 8.42 -6.38
CA LEU A 16 0.72 7.65 -5.66
C LEU A 16 2.13 7.89 -6.19
N MET A 17 2.29 8.70 -7.24
CA MET A 17 3.61 8.93 -7.81
C MET A 17 4.40 9.91 -6.94
N HIS A 18 5.68 9.59 -6.68
CA HIS A 18 6.61 10.48 -5.98
C HIS A 18 6.19 10.82 -4.55
N ILE A 19 5.48 9.93 -3.89
CA ILE A 19 5.06 10.20 -2.51
C ILE A 19 5.90 9.41 -1.52
N PRO A 20 5.97 9.88 -0.27
CA PRO A 20 6.62 9.09 0.77
C PRO A 20 5.65 8.07 1.33
N LEU A 21 6.19 6.91 1.67
CA LEU A 21 5.43 5.85 2.32
C LEU A 21 6.11 5.48 3.63
N LYS A 22 5.40 4.78 4.47
CA LYS A 22 5.97 4.25 5.70
C LYS A 22 5.55 2.79 5.84
N LYS A 23 6.41 2.00 6.47
CA LYS A 23 6.07 0.63 6.81
C LYS A 23 5.27 0.65 8.10
N ALA A 24 4.16 -0.09 8.13
CA ALA A 24 3.28 -0.03 9.28
C ALA A 24 2.53 -1.33 9.46
N VAL A 25 2.15 -1.59 10.70
CA VAL A 25 1.23 -2.67 11.03
C VAL A 25 -0.17 -2.12 10.85
N TYR A 26 -1.03 -2.90 10.16
CA TYR A 26 -2.39 -2.45 9.93
C TYR A 26 -3.19 -2.47 11.23
N ARG A 27 -3.88 -1.38 11.49
CA ARG A 27 -4.83 -1.28 12.59
C ARG A 27 -6.08 -0.61 12.06
N ARG A 28 -7.23 -1.19 12.34
CA ARG A 28 -8.46 -0.60 11.82
C ARG A 28 -8.64 0.80 12.40
N PRO A 29 -8.99 1.75 11.55
CA PRO A 29 -9.10 3.14 11.99
C PRO A 29 -10.32 3.42 12.87
N SER A 30 -11.36 2.59 12.75
CA SER A 30 -12.56 2.80 13.57
C SER A 30 -13.30 1.48 13.66
N PRO A 31 -14.25 1.37 14.59
CA PRO A 31 -15.05 0.15 14.69
C PRO A 31 -15.82 -0.18 13.41
N ASN A 32 -16.14 0.82 12.61
CA ASN A 32 -16.91 0.62 11.40
C ASN A 32 -16.03 0.45 10.16
N TRP A 33 -14.72 0.51 10.32
CA TRP A 33 -13.79 0.41 9.19
C TRP A 33 -12.74 -0.60 9.58
N ASP A 34 -12.99 -1.86 9.28
CA ASP A 34 -12.16 -2.92 9.82
C ASP A 34 -11.19 -3.54 8.82
N HIS A 35 -11.11 -3.00 7.60
CA HIS A 35 -10.15 -3.52 6.63
C HIS A 35 -9.88 -2.49 5.55
N ASP A 36 -8.77 -2.71 4.85
CA ASP A 36 -8.42 -1.97 3.66
C ASP A 36 -7.88 -2.95 2.64
N HIS A 37 -7.67 -2.50 1.42
CA HIS A 37 -7.14 -3.33 0.36
C HIS A 37 -5.90 -2.69 -0.22
N CYS A 38 -5.00 -3.55 -0.71
CA CYS A 38 -3.86 -3.05 -1.46
C CYS A 38 -4.35 -2.27 -2.67
N GLU A 39 -3.76 -1.09 -2.89
CA GLU A 39 -4.18 -0.22 -4.00
C GLU A 39 -3.89 -0.82 -5.37
N PHE A 40 -3.14 -1.90 -5.44
CA PHE A 40 -2.75 -2.49 -6.70
C PHE A 40 -3.38 -3.86 -6.91
N CYS A 41 -3.12 -4.80 -6.02
CA CYS A 41 -3.57 -6.18 -6.22
C CYS A 41 -4.83 -6.53 -5.43
N TRP A 42 -5.30 -5.64 -4.60
CA TRP A 42 -6.54 -5.80 -3.84
C TRP A 42 -6.46 -6.81 -2.70
N ASP A 43 -5.25 -7.25 -2.33
CA ASP A 43 -5.13 -8.08 -1.13
C ASP A 43 -5.68 -7.32 0.06
N THR A 44 -6.29 -8.06 0.96
CA THR A 44 -6.98 -7.46 2.10
C THR A 44 -6.02 -7.27 3.28
N PHE A 45 -6.06 -6.09 3.86
CA PHE A 45 -5.42 -5.78 5.14
C PHE A 45 -6.48 -5.75 6.21
N SER A 46 -6.23 -6.41 7.33
CA SER A 46 -7.14 -6.37 8.45
C SER A 46 -6.44 -6.86 9.70
N GLU A 47 -7.17 -6.92 10.81
CA GLU A 47 -6.66 -7.53 12.02
C GLU A 47 -7.07 -8.98 12.14
N TYR A 48 -7.80 -9.50 11.15
CA TYR A 48 -8.28 -10.89 11.18
C TYR A 48 -7.23 -11.85 10.68
N ASP A 49 -7.30 -13.09 11.19
CA ASP A 49 -6.42 -14.14 10.72
C ASP A 49 -6.61 -14.36 9.23
N GLY A 50 -5.50 -14.62 8.54
CA GLY A 50 -5.56 -14.91 7.12
C GLY A 50 -5.38 -13.70 6.24
N ASP A 51 -5.56 -12.51 6.77
CA ASP A 51 -5.36 -11.29 5.99
C ASP A 51 -3.99 -10.71 6.28
N LEU A 52 -3.60 -9.72 5.48
CA LEU A 52 -2.32 -9.06 5.69
C LEU A 52 -2.39 -8.18 6.93
N HIS A 53 -1.37 -8.26 7.77
CA HIS A 53 -1.33 -7.49 9.00
C HIS A 53 -0.35 -6.34 8.94
N GLU A 54 0.49 -6.27 7.92
CA GLU A 54 1.45 -5.18 7.80
C GLU A 54 1.79 -4.98 6.33
N GLY A 55 2.26 -3.80 6.03
CA GLY A 55 2.65 -3.44 4.69
C GLY A 55 3.13 -2.01 4.68
N TYR A 56 2.82 -1.31 3.61
CA TYR A 56 3.25 0.07 3.42
C TYR A 56 2.03 0.94 3.21
N CYS A 57 2.08 2.14 3.71
CA CYS A 57 0.95 3.05 3.58
C CYS A 57 1.43 4.47 3.43
N THR A 58 0.53 5.33 2.97
CA THR A 58 0.80 6.76 2.95
C THR A 58 0.95 7.27 4.38
N ILE A 59 1.56 8.45 4.52
CA ILE A 59 1.85 8.98 5.84
C ILE A 59 0.57 9.17 6.66
N ASP A 60 -0.53 9.51 5.98
CA ASP A 60 -1.81 9.66 6.65
C ASP A 60 -2.60 8.35 6.77
N GLU A 61 -1.99 7.23 6.32
CA GLU A 61 -2.57 5.90 6.43
C GLU A 61 -3.87 5.73 5.65
N THR A 62 -4.04 6.52 4.60
CA THR A 62 -5.23 6.42 3.76
C THR A 62 -5.14 5.28 2.76
N TYR A 63 -3.98 5.11 2.13
CA TYR A 63 -3.80 4.09 1.09
C TYR A 63 -2.78 3.07 1.55
N TRP A 64 -3.08 1.80 1.29
CA TRP A 64 -2.23 0.69 1.72
C TRP A 64 -1.70 -0.08 0.54
N ILE A 65 -0.48 -0.57 0.65
CA ILE A 65 0.20 -1.28 -0.42
C ILE A 65 0.85 -2.51 0.20
N CYS A 66 0.56 -3.68 -0.36
CA CYS A 66 1.14 -4.90 0.19
C CYS A 66 2.64 -4.94 -0.09
N PRO A 67 3.39 -5.73 0.71
CA PRO A 67 4.84 -5.77 0.52
C PRO A 67 5.27 -6.18 -0.88
N GLU A 68 4.53 -7.08 -1.51
CA GLU A 68 4.89 -7.53 -2.85
C GLU A 68 4.72 -6.40 -3.87
N CYS A 69 3.59 -5.70 -3.81
CA CYS A 69 3.37 -4.60 -4.74
C CYS A 69 4.30 -3.44 -4.45
N PHE A 70 4.64 -3.22 -3.18
CA PHE A 70 5.63 -2.20 -2.87
C PHE A 70 6.96 -2.49 -3.56
N ALA A 71 7.42 -3.73 -3.46
CA ALA A 71 8.69 -4.09 -4.09
C ALA A 71 8.61 -3.96 -5.61
N ASP A 72 7.47 -4.35 -6.19
CA ASP A 72 7.32 -4.33 -7.63
C ASP A 72 7.25 -2.92 -8.20
N PHE A 73 6.58 -2.00 -7.51
CA PHE A 73 6.29 -0.70 -8.09
C PHE A 73 7.12 0.44 -7.50
N LYS A 74 7.96 0.16 -6.52
CA LYS A 74 8.71 1.21 -5.84
C LYS A 74 9.49 2.10 -6.81
N GLU A 75 10.20 1.49 -7.73
CA GLU A 75 11.03 2.26 -8.66
C GLU A 75 10.18 2.99 -9.69
N MET A 76 9.14 2.33 -10.19
CA MET A 76 8.27 2.95 -11.17
C MET A 76 7.60 4.21 -10.61
N PHE A 77 7.19 4.17 -9.34
CA PHE A 77 6.47 5.28 -8.72
C PHE A 77 7.39 6.22 -7.96
N HIS A 78 8.68 5.91 -7.88
CA HIS A 78 9.67 6.75 -7.19
C HIS A 78 9.30 6.99 -5.74
N TRP A 79 8.88 5.94 -5.07
CA TRP A 79 8.54 6.04 -3.65
C TRP A 79 9.77 6.17 -2.80
N THR A 80 9.64 6.89 -1.70
CA THR A 80 10.65 6.95 -0.65
C THR A 80 10.04 6.45 0.63
N LEU A 81 10.87 5.91 1.51
CA LEU A 81 10.40 5.45 2.81
C LEU A 81 10.68 6.53 3.84
N ALA A 82 9.63 6.93 4.56
CA ALA A 82 9.80 7.86 5.65
C ALA A 82 10.56 7.20 6.78
N GLU A 83 11.48 7.95 7.36
CA GLU A 83 12.25 7.45 8.49
C GLU A 83 11.36 7.30 9.71
N LYS A 84 11.58 6.22 10.44
CA LYS A 84 10.86 5.98 11.67
C LYS A 84 11.69 6.43 12.85
N GLU A 85 11.04 7.05 13.77
CA GLU A 85 11.75 7.51 14.97
C GLU A 85 11.72 6.53 16.07
#